data_477bd941b0f9f5849fd5cc0a27e40d29
#
_entry.id   477bd941b0f9f5849fd5cc0a27e40d29
#
_cell.length_a   1.000
_cell.length_b   1.000
_cell.length_c   1.000
_cell.angle_alpha   90.00
_cell.angle_beta   90.00
_cell.angle_gamma   90.00
#
_symmetry.space_group_name_H-M   'P 1'
#
loop_
_entity.id
_entity.type
_entity.pdbx_description
1 polymer ?
#
loop_
_entity_poly.entity_id
_entity_poly.type
_entity_poly.pdbx_seq_one_letter_code
_entity_poly.pdbx_strand_id
1 'polypeptide(L)'
;LPYDIDFRVGRWLQDFEGDMGLYWGYDANPIFGSYRMDGFRAHKAWGNFNGTAIVARNSKTWDYSTWDGAKWVPALGTDSDEYMHYVLDMNFRPNEKFWVGATAYWWQGDFGAADASDANVNTYGIYAGFAFNPNVELKGIYYFQNIGNDLANGFDDSPKAWKAVLDVKQDLLKFTSLWLQYEQVDNSFYGLNQQNNMDWGQAISVTDNRPMNDNSTKVWMLGAEQVWNDKWTTFLKYAQADYDTAGLDDAKNWTVGVTYQYTPAVAFQLVYDNIDFGDNNPLGFSSGDDHLIKFRTSVSF
;
A
#
# COMPACT_ATOMS: atom_id res chain seq x y z
N LEU A 1 -13.84 -0.83 -27.32
CA LEU A 1 -14.71 0.33 -27.54
C LEU A 1 -14.14 1.23 -28.66
N PRO A 2 -14.97 2.08 -29.30
CA PRO A 2 -14.45 3.12 -30.18
C PRO A 2 -13.40 3.96 -29.46
N TYR A 3 -12.39 4.39 -30.20
CA TYR A 3 -11.28 5.23 -29.67
C TYR A 3 -10.27 4.54 -28.76
N ASP A 4 -10.15 3.20 -28.77
CA ASP A 4 -9.19 2.41 -27.98
C ASP A 4 -9.29 2.70 -26.46
N ILE A 5 -10.49 2.84 -25.96
CA ILE A 5 -10.77 2.96 -24.54
C ILE A 5 -10.96 1.57 -23.95
N ASP A 6 -10.13 1.21 -22.98
CA ASP A 6 -10.35 0.06 -22.11
C ASP A 6 -11.40 0.42 -21.05
N PHE A 7 -12.49 -0.34 -21.01
CA PHE A 7 -13.60 -0.09 -20.11
C PHE A 7 -13.89 -1.32 -19.25
N ARG A 8 -13.85 -1.15 -17.93
CA ARG A 8 -14.13 -2.18 -16.94
C ARG A 8 -15.40 -1.85 -16.19
N VAL A 9 -16.27 -2.85 -16.01
CA VAL A 9 -17.50 -2.75 -15.23
C VAL A 9 -17.56 -3.90 -14.25
N GLY A 10 -18.06 -3.64 -13.06
CA GLY A 10 -18.29 -4.64 -12.02
C GLY A 10 -17.35 -4.47 -10.84
N ARG A 11 -16.96 -5.59 -10.23
CA ARG A 11 -16.16 -5.60 -9.00
C ARG A 11 -14.69 -5.89 -9.30
N TRP A 12 -13.78 -5.10 -8.71
CA TRP A 12 -12.32 -5.36 -8.77
C TRP A 12 -11.62 -4.81 -7.54
N LEU A 13 -10.38 -5.26 -7.33
CA LEU A 13 -9.44 -4.61 -6.44
C LEU A 13 -8.72 -3.51 -7.24
N GLN A 14 -8.86 -2.26 -6.81
CA GLN A 14 -8.08 -1.15 -7.33
C GLN A 14 -6.85 -0.99 -6.46
N ASP A 15 -5.70 -1.15 -7.06
CA ASP A 15 -4.40 -0.91 -6.45
C ASP A 15 -3.86 0.42 -6.97
N PHE A 16 -3.90 1.45 -6.10
CA PHE A 16 -3.54 2.80 -6.52
C PHE A 16 -2.06 2.95 -6.81
N GLU A 17 -1.21 2.43 -5.96
CA GLU A 17 0.23 2.58 -6.14
C GLU A 17 0.78 1.59 -7.17
N GLY A 18 0.26 0.39 -7.24
CA GLY A 18 0.64 -0.60 -8.24
C GLY A 18 0.21 -0.21 -9.65
N ASP A 19 -1.02 0.25 -9.82
CA ASP A 19 -1.54 0.75 -11.10
C ASP A 19 -0.79 1.99 -11.60
N MET A 20 -0.26 2.81 -10.70
CA MET A 20 0.59 3.96 -11.02
C MET A 20 2.04 3.57 -11.31
N GLY A 21 2.41 2.31 -11.19
CA GLY A 21 3.78 1.82 -11.36
C GLY A 21 4.71 2.17 -10.18
N LEU A 22 4.14 2.46 -9.03
CA LEU A 22 4.86 2.77 -7.79
C LEU A 22 5.11 1.55 -6.92
N TYR A 23 4.51 0.43 -7.27
CA TYR A 23 4.70 -0.85 -6.60
C TYR A 23 5.92 -1.58 -7.18
N TRP A 24 6.79 -2.05 -6.32
CA TRP A 24 7.94 -2.83 -6.72
C TRP A 24 8.05 -4.06 -5.84
N GLY A 25 7.66 -5.17 -6.40
CA GLY A 25 7.86 -6.52 -5.91
C GLY A 25 7.83 -6.74 -4.40
N TYR A 26 8.79 -6.22 -3.72
CA TYR A 26 8.93 -6.29 -2.27
C TYR A 26 8.68 -4.96 -1.55
N ASP A 27 8.31 -3.92 -2.26
CA ASP A 27 7.79 -2.69 -1.66
C ASP A 27 6.44 -3.00 -1.04
N ALA A 28 6.47 -3.17 0.22
CA ALA A 28 5.44 -3.79 0.96
C ALA A 28 4.55 -2.80 1.70
N ASN A 29 4.86 -1.52 1.63
CA ASN A 29 4.15 -0.47 2.35
C ASN A 29 3.53 0.53 1.38
N PRO A 30 2.35 0.25 0.83
CA PRO A 30 1.59 1.30 0.14
C PRO A 30 1.16 2.35 1.17
N ILE A 31 1.40 3.60 0.87
CA ILE A 31 0.92 4.70 1.71
C ILE A 31 -0.60 4.82 1.59
N PHE A 32 -1.10 4.78 0.37
CA PHE A 32 -2.52 4.94 0.09
C PHE A 32 -3.23 3.58 -0.01
N GLY A 33 -2.61 2.58 -0.63
CA GLY A 33 -3.05 1.21 -0.64
C GLY A 33 -4.01 0.85 -1.76
N SER A 34 -4.83 -0.16 -1.49
CA SER A 34 -5.77 -0.72 -2.46
C SER A 34 -7.17 -0.86 -1.85
N TYR A 35 -8.18 -0.77 -2.70
CA TYR A 35 -9.58 -0.87 -2.28
C TYR A 35 -10.42 -1.72 -3.23
N ARG A 36 -11.36 -2.48 -2.70
CA ARG A 36 -12.34 -3.20 -3.51
C ARG A 36 -13.45 -2.26 -3.95
N MET A 37 -13.58 -2.08 -5.25
CA MET A 37 -14.53 -1.18 -5.88
C MET A 37 -15.57 -1.94 -6.68
N ASP A 38 -16.78 -1.40 -6.75
CA ASP A 38 -17.89 -1.88 -7.55
C ASP A 38 -18.36 -0.72 -8.43
N GLY A 39 -18.08 -0.75 -9.72
CA GLY A 39 -18.40 0.40 -10.57
C GLY A 39 -17.86 0.35 -11.97
N PHE A 40 -17.35 1.49 -12.42
CA PHE A 40 -16.90 1.74 -13.79
C PHE A 40 -15.47 2.31 -13.76
N ARG A 41 -14.59 1.74 -14.61
CA ARG A 41 -13.27 2.26 -14.89
C ARG A 41 -13.11 2.45 -16.38
N ALA A 42 -12.68 3.62 -16.80
CA ALA A 42 -12.26 3.89 -18.17
C ALA A 42 -10.77 4.21 -18.17
N HIS A 43 -10.01 3.56 -19.03
CA HIS A 43 -8.59 3.80 -19.22
C HIS A 43 -8.29 4.03 -20.69
N LYS A 44 -7.40 4.97 -20.97
CA LYS A 44 -6.91 5.25 -22.31
C LYS A 44 -5.44 5.62 -22.32
N ALA A 45 -4.70 5.03 -23.26
CA ALA A 45 -3.36 5.46 -23.63
C ALA A 45 -3.42 6.27 -24.95
N TRP A 46 -2.69 7.39 -25.00
CA TRP A 46 -2.55 8.19 -26.23
C TRP A 46 -1.13 8.79 -26.30
N GLY A 47 -0.35 8.23 -27.18
CA GLY A 47 1.08 8.59 -27.28
C GLY A 47 1.81 8.33 -25.97
N ASN A 48 2.38 9.37 -25.39
CA ASN A 48 3.12 9.30 -24.14
C ASN A 48 2.26 9.50 -22.89
N PHE A 49 0.95 9.65 -23.05
CA PHE A 49 0.01 9.87 -21.95
C PHE A 49 -0.82 8.62 -21.68
N ASN A 50 -1.13 8.39 -20.42
CA ASN A 50 -2.14 7.47 -19.95
C ASN A 50 -3.11 8.22 -19.04
N GLY A 51 -4.40 7.92 -19.15
CA GLY A 51 -5.42 8.47 -18.26
C GLY A 51 -6.37 7.39 -17.79
N THR A 52 -6.75 7.45 -16.53
CA THR A 52 -7.73 6.57 -15.90
C THR A 52 -8.78 7.40 -15.18
N ALA A 53 -10.04 7.09 -15.39
CA ALA A 53 -11.15 7.64 -14.63
C ALA A 53 -11.97 6.50 -14.01
N ILE A 54 -12.33 6.64 -12.74
CA ILE A 54 -13.12 5.65 -12.00
C ILE A 54 -14.30 6.35 -11.33
N VAL A 55 -15.46 5.72 -11.42
CA VAL A 55 -16.64 6.00 -10.60
C VAL A 55 -17.10 4.67 -10.01
N ALA A 56 -17.01 4.54 -8.71
CA ALA A 56 -17.32 3.29 -8.04
C ALA A 56 -17.91 3.54 -6.66
N ARG A 57 -18.43 2.48 -6.07
CA ARG A 57 -18.80 2.43 -4.65
C ARG A 57 -17.97 1.37 -3.93
N ASN A 58 -17.97 1.40 -2.62
CA ASN A 58 -17.43 0.31 -1.83
C ASN A 58 -18.22 -0.98 -2.11
N SER A 59 -17.51 -2.10 -2.13
CA SER A 59 -18.17 -3.40 -2.22
C SER A 59 -18.75 -3.75 -0.85
N LYS A 60 -20.07 -3.89 -0.75
CA LYS A 60 -20.78 -4.33 0.48
C LYS A 60 -20.43 -5.75 0.97
N THR A 61 -19.37 -6.38 0.45
CA THR A 61 -19.02 -7.77 0.79
C THR A 61 -18.31 -7.96 2.13
N TRP A 62 -18.17 -6.94 2.91
CA TRP A 62 -17.72 -7.07 4.30
C TRP A 62 -18.90 -6.94 5.26
N ASP A 63 -19.91 -7.80 5.11
CA ASP A 63 -20.68 -8.20 6.25
C ASP A 63 -19.72 -8.91 7.19
N TYR A 64 -19.27 -8.22 8.20
CA TYR A 64 -18.52 -8.84 9.28
C TYR A 64 -19.43 -9.91 9.87
N SER A 65 -19.06 -11.17 9.66
CA SER A 65 -19.69 -12.23 10.42
C SER A 65 -19.18 -12.12 11.84
N THR A 66 -20.04 -11.89 12.79
CA THR A 66 -19.72 -11.99 14.22
C THR A 66 -20.02 -13.39 14.70
N TRP A 67 -19.16 -13.91 15.56
CA TRP A 67 -19.41 -15.19 16.24
C TRP A 67 -20.41 -14.97 17.38
N ASP A 68 -21.60 -15.59 17.30
CA ASP A 68 -22.67 -15.46 18.31
C ASP A 68 -22.51 -16.43 19.50
N GLY A 69 -21.40 -17.19 19.54
CA GLY A 69 -21.14 -18.23 20.53
C GLY A 69 -21.41 -19.64 20.01
N ALA A 70 -22.10 -19.82 18.88
CA ALA A 70 -22.42 -21.10 18.29
C ALA A 70 -22.18 -21.14 16.76
N LYS A 71 -22.32 -20.02 16.05
CA LYS A 71 -22.16 -19.90 14.60
C LYS A 71 -21.73 -18.49 14.20
N TRP A 72 -21.22 -18.37 12.99
CA TRP A 72 -21.02 -17.08 12.36
C TRP A 72 -22.35 -16.51 11.89
N VAL A 73 -22.75 -15.40 12.45
CA VAL A 73 -23.93 -14.66 12.01
C VAL A 73 -23.47 -13.43 11.26
N PRO A 74 -24.15 -13.04 10.16
CA PRO A 74 -23.90 -11.76 9.55
C PRO A 74 -24.06 -10.69 10.63
N ALA A 75 -23.03 -9.89 10.86
CA ALA A 75 -23.23 -8.65 11.58
C ALA A 75 -24.22 -7.86 10.71
N LEU A 76 -25.39 -7.62 11.22
CA LEU A 76 -26.33 -6.68 10.63
C LEU A 76 -25.66 -5.31 10.74
N GLY A 77 -24.77 -5.03 9.76
CA GLY A 77 -24.29 -3.68 9.53
C GLY A 77 -25.53 -2.83 9.31
N THR A 78 -25.62 -1.78 10.06
CA THR A 78 -26.61 -0.74 9.77
C THR A 78 -26.42 -0.34 8.30
N ASP A 79 -27.46 -0.22 7.53
CA ASP A 79 -27.51 0.06 6.08
C ASP A 79 -26.82 1.37 5.63
N SER A 80 -25.94 1.93 6.43
CA SER A 80 -25.55 3.33 6.42
C SER A 80 -24.22 3.65 5.75
N ASP A 81 -23.40 2.66 5.40
CA ASP A 81 -22.04 2.97 4.99
C ASP A 81 -21.83 2.81 3.48
N GLU A 82 -22.55 3.60 2.68
CA GLU A 82 -22.30 3.69 1.25
C GLU A 82 -21.30 4.81 0.95
N TYR A 83 -20.13 4.43 0.43
CA TYR A 83 -19.12 5.37 -0.03
C TYR A 83 -19.05 5.37 -1.55
N MET A 84 -18.98 6.56 -2.12
CA MET A 84 -18.68 6.75 -3.53
C MET A 84 -17.20 7.12 -3.70
N HIS A 85 -16.58 6.51 -4.67
CA HIS A 85 -15.20 6.72 -5.04
C HIS A 85 -15.13 7.32 -6.43
N TYR A 86 -14.49 8.46 -6.56
CA TYR A 86 -14.18 9.08 -7.85
C TYR A 86 -12.67 9.19 -7.95
N VAL A 87 -12.10 8.71 -9.04
CA VAL A 87 -10.65 8.76 -9.27
C VAL A 87 -10.38 9.34 -10.64
N LEU A 88 -9.41 10.22 -10.71
CA LEU A 88 -8.80 10.67 -11.94
C LEU A 88 -7.29 10.52 -11.79
N ASP A 89 -6.68 9.74 -12.66
CA ASP A 89 -5.24 9.56 -12.73
C ASP A 89 -4.72 9.88 -14.11
N MET A 90 -3.60 10.59 -14.18
CA MET A 90 -2.93 10.92 -15.44
C MET A 90 -1.43 10.69 -15.31
N ASN A 91 -0.86 10.01 -16.28
CA ASN A 91 0.57 9.72 -16.35
C ASN A 91 1.12 10.16 -17.70
N PHE A 92 2.29 10.77 -17.68
CA PHE A 92 3.06 11.18 -18.85
C PHE A 92 4.44 10.54 -18.83
N ARG A 93 4.76 9.75 -19.85
CA ARG A 93 6.05 9.08 -20.02
C ARG A 93 6.67 9.44 -21.37
N PRO A 94 7.41 10.56 -21.45
CA PRO A 94 8.00 11.03 -22.71
C PRO A 94 9.11 10.12 -23.26
N ASN A 95 9.76 9.35 -22.38
CA ASN A 95 10.82 8.41 -22.74
C ASN A 95 10.97 7.32 -21.67
N GLU A 96 11.91 6.40 -21.86
CA GLU A 96 12.17 5.30 -20.94
C GLU A 96 12.80 5.73 -19.60
N LYS A 97 13.37 6.93 -19.54
CA LYS A 97 14.10 7.41 -18.36
C LYS A 97 13.27 8.23 -17.41
N PHE A 98 12.20 8.84 -17.90
CA PHE A 98 11.42 9.78 -17.09
C PHE A 98 9.92 9.55 -17.26
N TRP A 99 9.23 9.61 -16.17
CA TRP A 99 7.77 9.64 -16.12
C TRP A 99 7.29 10.49 -14.95
N VAL A 100 6.13 11.09 -15.09
CA VAL A 100 5.48 11.89 -14.07
C VAL A 100 3.97 11.69 -14.19
N GLY A 101 3.28 11.69 -13.07
CA GLY A 101 1.83 11.62 -13.05
C GLY A 101 1.24 12.35 -11.85
N ALA A 102 -0.07 12.48 -11.92
CA ALA A 102 -0.87 13.06 -10.86
C ALA A 102 -2.17 12.27 -10.71
N THR A 103 -2.61 12.12 -9.48
CA THR A 103 -3.88 11.49 -9.15
C THR A 103 -4.73 12.41 -8.30
N ALA A 104 -6.03 12.34 -8.51
CA ALA A 104 -7.03 12.92 -7.63
C ALA A 104 -8.04 11.82 -7.26
N TYR A 105 -8.28 11.68 -6.00
CA TYR A 105 -9.21 10.72 -5.46
C TYR A 105 -10.15 11.41 -4.49
N TRP A 106 -11.43 11.25 -4.73
CA TRP A 106 -12.49 11.77 -3.88
C TRP A 106 -13.27 10.59 -3.31
N TRP A 107 -13.26 10.50 -2.00
CA TRP A 107 -14.05 9.57 -1.24
C TRP A 107 -15.15 10.32 -0.52
N GLN A 108 -16.38 10.02 -0.86
CA GLN A 108 -17.56 10.66 -0.32
C GLN A 108 -18.46 9.60 0.29
N GLY A 109 -18.72 9.72 1.58
CA GLY A 109 -19.55 8.81 2.34
C GLY A 109 -20.78 9.50 2.88
N ASP A 110 -21.86 8.73 2.95
CA ASP A 110 -23.01 9.04 3.78
C ASP A 110 -22.98 8.05 4.94
N PHE A 111 -22.50 8.50 6.09
CA PHE A 111 -22.38 7.64 7.27
C PHE A 111 -23.73 7.44 8.00
N GLY A 112 -24.87 7.80 7.39
CA GLY A 112 -26.19 7.54 7.93
C GLY A 112 -26.49 8.15 9.30
N ALA A 113 -25.56 8.84 9.88
CA ALA A 113 -25.79 9.69 11.03
C ALA A 113 -26.44 10.99 10.54
N ALA A 114 -27.48 11.44 11.19
CA ALA A 114 -28.26 12.61 10.79
C ALA A 114 -27.44 13.91 10.65
N ASP A 115 -26.19 13.91 11.04
CA ASP A 115 -25.28 15.05 11.07
C ASP A 115 -23.91 14.82 10.41
N ALA A 116 -23.63 13.64 9.79
CA ALA A 116 -22.35 13.37 9.14
C ALA A 116 -22.27 13.93 7.71
N SER A 117 -22.62 15.20 7.55
CA SER A 117 -22.64 15.87 6.24
C SER A 117 -21.24 16.19 5.68
N ASP A 118 -20.17 15.98 6.46
CA ASP A 118 -18.79 16.31 6.10
C ASP A 118 -17.85 15.09 6.25
N ALA A 119 -18.39 13.90 5.95
CA ALA A 119 -17.63 12.65 5.94
C ALA A 119 -17.01 12.42 4.56
N ASN A 120 -15.99 13.17 4.21
CA ASN A 120 -15.29 13.03 2.95
C ASN A 120 -13.77 13.05 3.13
N VAL A 121 -13.06 12.39 2.21
CA VAL A 121 -11.61 12.44 2.11
C VAL A 121 -11.24 12.72 0.66
N ASN A 122 -10.60 13.85 0.44
CA ASN A 122 -10.07 14.21 -0.86
C ASN A 122 -8.55 14.03 -0.84
N THR A 123 -8.04 13.11 -1.64
CA THR A 123 -6.60 12.82 -1.73
C THR A 123 -6.08 13.25 -3.09
N TYR A 124 -4.97 13.96 -3.08
CA TYR A 124 -4.27 14.36 -4.29
C TYR A 124 -2.83 13.88 -4.21
N GLY A 125 -2.33 13.30 -5.30
CA GLY A 125 -0.98 12.78 -5.38
C GLY A 125 -0.24 13.29 -6.61
N ILE A 126 1.06 13.54 -6.44
CA ILE A 126 2.00 13.76 -7.55
C ILE A 126 3.08 12.71 -7.42
N TYR A 127 3.38 12.01 -8.51
CA TYR A 127 4.38 10.95 -8.52
C TYR A 127 5.29 11.05 -9.74
N ALA A 128 6.52 10.60 -9.60
CA ALA A 128 7.51 10.63 -10.66
C ALA A 128 8.55 9.52 -10.51
N GLY A 129 9.16 9.16 -11.62
CA GLY A 129 10.32 8.27 -11.65
C GLY A 129 11.38 8.74 -12.64
N PHE A 130 12.62 8.47 -12.29
CA PHE A 130 13.78 8.79 -13.11
C PHE A 130 14.79 7.63 -13.11
N ALA A 131 15.02 7.04 -14.27
CA ALA A 131 16.04 6.03 -14.50
C ALA A 131 17.37 6.72 -14.89
N PHE A 132 18.35 6.73 -13.97
CA PHE A 132 19.71 7.21 -14.27
C PHE A 132 20.36 6.38 -15.37
N ASN A 133 20.11 5.08 -15.33
CA ASN A 133 20.49 4.08 -16.33
C ASN A 133 19.53 2.88 -16.21
N PRO A 134 19.62 1.83 -17.06
CA PRO A 134 18.71 0.68 -17.00
C PRO A 134 18.70 -0.09 -15.67
N ASN A 135 19.71 0.12 -14.82
CA ASN A 135 19.90 -0.61 -13.56
C ASN A 135 19.69 0.22 -12.31
N VAL A 136 19.46 1.53 -12.42
CA VAL A 136 19.27 2.43 -11.27
C VAL A 136 18.11 3.36 -11.54
N GLU A 137 17.11 3.28 -10.71
CA GLU A 137 15.90 4.10 -10.79
C GLU A 137 15.58 4.74 -9.43
N LEU A 138 15.22 6.02 -9.46
CA LEU A 138 14.66 6.74 -8.32
C LEU A 138 13.20 7.04 -8.61
N LYS A 139 12.32 6.74 -7.67
CA LYS A 139 10.88 6.97 -7.76
C LYS A 139 10.38 7.64 -6.50
N GLY A 140 9.27 8.33 -6.62
CA GLY A 140 8.64 8.93 -5.46
C GLY A 140 7.21 9.35 -5.70
N ILE A 141 6.50 9.53 -4.59
CA ILE A 141 5.15 10.05 -4.55
C ILE A 141 5.00 10.99 -3.37
N TYR A 142 4.21 12.01 -3.56
CA TYR A 142 3.76 12.92 -2.53
C TYR A 142 2.24 13.01 -2.58
N TYR A 143 1.61 12.78 -1.43
CA TYR A 143 0.17 12.93 -1.22
C TYR A 143 -0.13 14.09 -0.29
N PHE A 144 -1.25 14.74 -0.53
CA PHE A 144 -1.90 15.61 0.44
C PHE A 144 -3.40 15.33 0.46
N GLN A 145 -4.00 15.48 1.63
CA GLN A 145 -5.42 15.24 1.82
C GLN A 145 -6.13 16.47 2.33
N ASN A 146 -7.42 16.49 2.11
CA ASN A 146 -8.38 17.32 2.82
C ASN A 146 -9.47 16.38 3.35
N ILE A 147 -9.58 16.32 4.67
CA ILE A 147 -10.46 15.41 5.40
C ILE A 147 -11.58 16.24 6.00
N GLY A 148 -12.84 15.84 5.79
CA GLY A 148 -13.99 16.49 6.40
C GLY A 148 -13.92 16.45 7.92
N ASN A 149 -14.40 17.50 8.56
CA ASN A 149 -14.29 17.69 10.02
C ASN A 149 -14.84 16.53 10.84
N ASP A 150 -15.90 15.87 10.35
CA ASP A 150 -16.52 14.74 11.04
C ASP A 150 -15.61 13.50 11.08
N LEU A 151 -14.73 13.33 10.06
CA LEU A 151 -13.74 12.26 10.01
C LEU A 151 -12.41 12.63 10.67
N ALA A 152 -12.02 13.89 10.62
CA ALA A 152 -10.79 14.35 11.25
C ALA A 152 -10.82 14.19 12.78
N ASN A 153 -12.02 14.22 13.36
CA ASN A 153 -12.26 13.96 14.79
C ASN A 153 -11.32 14.77 15.72
N GLY A 154 -11.05 16.03 15.33
CA GLY A 154 -10.19 16.94 16.10
C GLY A 154 -8.69 16.82 15.81
N PHE A 155 -8.26 15.95 14.89
CA PHE A 155 -6.89 15.86 14.38
C PHE A 155 -6.71 16.75 13.14
N ASP A 156 -5.47 16.80 12.61
CA ASP A 156 -5.16 17.55 11.39
C ASP A 156 -6.02 17.06 10.20
N ASP A 157 -6.75 17.99 9.61
CA ASP A 157 -7.64 17.76 8.46
C ASP A 157 -6.92 17.85 7.10
N SER A 158 -5.65 18.20 7.10
CA SER A 158 -4.82 18.42 5.90
C SER A 158 -3.52 17.60 5.90
N PRO A 159 -3.58 16.31 6.27
CA PRO A 159 -2.38 15.49 6.42
C PRO A 159 -1.69 15.23 5.08
N LYS A 160 -0.41 14.93 5.18
CA LYS A 160 0.48 14.68 4.07
C LYS A 160 1.18 13.34 4.23
N ALA A 161 1.59 12.79 3.09
CA ALA A 161 2.43 11.61 3.06
C ALA A 161 3.36 11.64 1.86
N TRP A 162 4.55 11.08 1.98
CA TRP A 162 5.45 10.93 0.86
C TRP A 162 6.34 9.71 1.01
N LYS A 163 6.77 9.20 -0.13
CA LYS A 163 7.68 8.06 -0.24
C LYS A 163 8.68 8.29 -1.36
N ALA A 164 9.92 7.88 -1.13
CA ALA A 164 10.95 7.81 -2.14
C ALA A 164 11.62 6.42 -2.11
N VAL A 165 11.88 5.86 -3.29
CA VAL A 165 12.54 4.56 -3.45
C VAL A 165 13.66 4.65 -4.45
N LEU A 166 14.85 4.23 -4.04
CA LEU A 166 15.99 4.00 -4.92
C LEU A 166 16.08 2.49 -5.16
N ASP A 167 15.94 2.10 -6.42
CA ASP A 167 16.05 0.71 -6.88
C ASP A 167 17.33 0.50 -7.68
N VAL A 168 18.12 -0.52 -7.31
CA VAL A 168 19.38 -0.90 -7.96
C VAL A 168 19.31 -2.37 -8.35
N LYS A 169 19.28 -2.66 -9.64
CA LYS A 169 19.18 -4.03 -10.15
C LYS A 169 20.46 -4.82 -9.96
N GLN A 170 20.32 -6.13 -9.82
CA GLN A 170 21.42 -7.07 -9.65
C GLN A 170 22.49 -6.97 -10.77
N ASP A 171 22.10 -6.66 -11.99
CA ASP A 171 23.01 -6.53 -13.12
C ASP A 171 24.12 -5.49 -12.92
N LEU A 172 23.85 -4.44 -12.16
CA LEU A 172 24.84 -3.42 -11.81
C LEU A 172 25.85 -3.94 -10.78
N LEU A 173 25.34 -4.53 -9.70
CA LEU A 173 26.14 -4.97 -8.58
C LEU A 173 26.78 -6.35 -8.80
N LYS A 174 26.26 -7.13 -9.77
CA LYS A 174 26.67 -8.48 -10.15
C LYS A 174 26.38 -9.58 -9.11
N PHE A 175 26.01 -9.22 -7.90
CA PHE A 175 25.75 -10.21 -6.85
C PHE A 175 24.38 -10.06 -6.18
N THR A 176 23.79 -8.86 -6.13
CA THR A 176 22.48 -8.64 -5.52
C THR A 176 21.78 -7.41 -6.12
N SER A 177 20.47 -7.38 -6.09
CA SER A 177 19.69 -6.14 -6.23
C SER A 177 19.53 -5.50 -4.86
N LEU A 178 19.40 -4.19 -4.83
CA LEU A 178 19.14 -3.43 -3.62
C LEU A 178 18.00 -2.44 -3.86
N TRP A 179 17.16 -2.23 -2.86
CA TRP A 179 16.30 -1.07 -2.81
C TRP A 179 16.37 -0.40 -1.45
N LEU A 180 16.34 0.90 -1.46
CA LEU A 180 16.24 1.73 -0.27
C LEU A 180 14.98 2.57 -0.38
N GLN A 181 14.12 2.47 0.63
CA GLN A 181 12.88 3.23 0.71
C GLN A 181 12.89 4.09 1.96
N TYR A 182 12.38 5.28 1.82
CA TYR A 182 12.02 6.15 2.94
C TYR A 182 10.62 6.67 2.71
N GLU A 183 9.82 6.65 3.77
CA GLU A 183 8.50 7.25 3.76
C GLU A 183 8.23 8.02 5.06
N GLN A 184 7.40 9.02 4.94
CA GLN A 184 6.87 9.77 6.06
C GLN A 184 5.39 10.02 5.83
N VAL A 185 4.58 9.70 6.83
CA VAL A 185 3.13 9.80 6.78
C VAL A 185 2.65 10.49 8.05
N ASP A 186 1.90 11.57 7.90
CA ASP A 186 1.21 12.20 9.02
C ASP A 186 0.21 11.20 9.62
N ASN A 187 0.14 11.13 10.94
CA ASN A 187 -0.61 10.07 11.61
C ASN A 187 -2.12 10.15 11.37
N SER A 188 -2.64 11.34 11.07
CA SER A 188 -4.03 11.57 10.66
C SER A 188 -4.30 11.27 9.18
N PHE A 189 -3.28 10.91 8.38
CA PHE A 189 -3.45 10.57 6.96
C PHE A 189 -4.34 9.33 6.79
N TYR A 190 -5.36 9.43 5.97
CA TYR A 190 -6.34 8.38 5.74
C TYR A 190 -5.90 7.47 4.58
N GLY A 191 -5.43 6.26 4.90
CA GLY A 191 -5.07 5.25 3.92
C GLY A 191 -6.25 4.31 3.61
N LEU A 192 -6.30 3.81 2.39
CA LEU A 192 -7.31 2.82 1.93
C LEU A 192 -6.80 1.38 2.04
N ASN A 193 -5.95 1.09 3.00
CA ASN A 193 -5.32 -0.22 3.07
C ASN A 193 -6.33 -1.30 3.46
N GLN A 194 -6.76 -2.09 2.48
CA GLN A 194 -7.54 -3.33 2.69
C GLN A 194 -6.69 -4.60 2.53
N GLN A 195 -5.43 -4.48 2.23
CA GLN A 195 -4.55 -5.64 2.15
C GLN A 195 -4.03 -5.96 3.53
N ASN A 196 -4.38 -7.13 4.00
CA ASN A 196 -3.76 -7.76 5.14
C ASN A 196 -2.36 -8.25 4.72
N ASN A 197 -1.41 -7.34 4.70
CA ASN A 197 -0.10 -7.52 4.09
C ASN A 197 0.90 -8.26 4.99
N MET A 198 0.45 -9.17 5.82
CA MET A 198 1.32 -10.02 6.65
C MET A 198 2.26 -10.94 5.84
N ASP A 199 2.41 -10.70 4.53
CA ASP A 199 2.99 -11.71 3.68
C ASP A 199 4.52 -11.66 3.56
N TRP A 200 5.22 -10.59 3.90
CA TRP A 200 6.63 -10.48 3.55
C TRP A 200 7.45 -9.48 4.37
N GLY A 201 7.41 -9.55 5.66
CA GLY A 201 8.07 -8.58 6.49
C GLY A 201 7.35 -7.22 6.49
N GLN A 202 6.03 -7.29 6.44
CA GLN A 202 5.14 -6.14 6.34
C GLN A 202 4.43 -5.85 7.65
N ALA A 203 4.91 -6.41 8.73
CA ALA A 203 4.32 -6.17 10.03
C ALA A 203 4.44 -4.70 10.48
N ILE A 204 5.41 -3.99 9.95
CA ILE A 204 5.47 -2.54 10.08
C ILE A 204 4.74 -1.93 8.88
N SER A 205 3.41 -1.90 8.93
CA SER A 205 2.61 -1.12 8.01
C SER A 205 2.43 0.28 8.56
N VAL A 206 2.85 1.28 7.80
CA VAL A 206 2.67 2.69 8.18
C VAL A 206 1.19 3.04 8.25
N THR A 207 0.36 2.40 7.43
CA THR A 207 -1.08 2.69 7.36
C THR A 207 -1.89 2.07 8.49
N ASP A 208 -1.41 0.93 9.04
CA ASP A 208 -2.20 0.15 9.99
C ASP A 208 -1.76 0.35 11.46
N ASN A 209 -0.53 0.82 11.68
CA ASN A 209 0.11 0.82 13.00
C ASN A 209 0.47 2.21 13.51
N ARG A 210 -0.05 3.26 12.87
CA ARG A 210 0.21 4.64 13.31
C ARG A 210 -0.64 5.00 14.53
N PRO A 211 -0.08 5.72 15.49
CA PRO A 211 -0.88 6.33 16.55
C PRO A 211 -1.78 7.42 15.96
N MET A 212 -2.98 7.57 16.46
CA MET A 212 -3.88 8.65 16.05
C MET A 212 -3.52 9.93 16.81
N ASN A 213 -2.75 10.82 16.17
CA ASN A 213 -2.35 12.12 16.68
C ASN A 213 -1.88 13.04 15.54
N ASP A 214 -1.44 14.26 15.83
CA ASP A 214 -0.96 15.25 14.85
C ASP A 214 0.53 15.13 14.52
N ASN A 215 1.19 14.06 14.94
CA ASN A 215 2.59 13.79 14.61
C ASN A 215 2.70 13.00 13.28
N SER A 216 3.89 12.56 12.94
CA SER A 216 4.15 11.74 11.77
C SER A 216 4.84 10.43 12.12
N THR A 217 4.66 9.44 11.29
CA THR A 217 5.42 8.18 11.32
C THR A 217 6.40 8.17 10.16
N LYS A 218 7.66 7.85 10.43
CA LYS A 218 8.75 7.76 9.45
C LYS A 218 9.21 6.32 9.36
N VAL A 219 9.34 5.78 8.15
CA VAL A 219 9.79 4.40 7.94
C VAL A 219 10.96 4.35 6.97
N TRP A 220 12.01 3.67 7.41
CA TRP A 220 13.13 3.29 6.57
C TRP A 220 13.01 1.81 6.23
N MET A 221 13.21 1.48 4.95
CA MET A 221 13.28 0.09 4.50
C MET A 221 14.51 -0.10 3.63
N LEU A 222 15.22 -1.18 3.89
CA LEU A 222 16.30 -1.67 3.05
C LEU A 222 15.98 -3.10 2.64
N GLY A 223 16.03 -3.38 1.35
CA GLY A 223 15.88 -4.72 0.81
C GLY A 223 17.05 -5.11 -0.07
N ALA A 224 17.38 -6.39 -0.04
CA ALA A 224 18.35 -7.01 -0.90
C ALA A 224 17.80 -8.34 -1.41
N GLU A 225 17.95 -8.59 -2.70
CA GLU A 225 17.57 -9.85 -3.32
C GLU A 225 18.71 -10.36 -4.19
N GLN A 226 19.05 -11.62 -4.02
CA GLN A 226 20.05 -12.31 -4.81
C GLN A 226 19.41 -13.47 -5.59
N VAL A 227 19.39 -13.35 -6.90
CA VAL A 227 19.11 -14.47 -7.81
C VAL A 227 20.43 -15.22 -8.08
N TRP A 228 20.55 -16.42 -7.50
CA TRP A 228 21.77 -17.24 -7.64
C TRP A 228 21.81 -17.99 -8.98
N ASN A 229 20.65 -18.46 -9.40
CA ASN A 229 20.43 -19.17 -10.66
C ASN A 229 18.92 -19.30 -10.92
N ASP A 230 18.53 -20.03 -11.95
CA ASP A 230 17.12 -20.23 -12.35
C ASP A 230 16.27 -20.93 -11.26
N LYS A 231 16.89 -21.47 -10.21
CA LYS A 231 16.20 -22.22 -9.15
C LYS A 231 16.24 -21.55 -7.79
N TRP A 232 17.26 -20.81 -7.48
CA TRP A 232 17.47 -20.29 -6.14
C TRP A 232 17.51 -18.77 -6.10
N THR A 233 16.66 -18.22 -5.26
CA THR A 233 16.65 -16.79 -4.91
C THR A 233 16.62 -16.65 -3.39
N THR A 234 17.41 -15.75 -2.85
CA THR A 234 17.36 -15.37 -1.43
C THR A 234 17.09 -13.88 -1.31
N PHE A 235 16.45 -13.49 -0.22
CA PHE A 235 16.21 -12.07 0.07
C PHE A 235 16.34 -11.76 1.55
N LEU A 236 16.67 -10.51 1.82
CA LEU A 236 16.74 -9.89 3.13
C LEU A 236 15.99 -8.57 3.09
N LYS A 237 15.18 -8.28 4.10
CA LYS A 237 14.59 -6.97 4.33
C LYS A 237 14.88 -6.49 5.74
N TYR A 238 15.00 -5.21 5.89
CA TYR A 238 14.99 -4.52 7.17
C TYR A 238 14.07 -3.32 7.06
N ALA A 239 13.22 -3.11 8.05
CA ALA A 239 12.41 -1.91 8.20
C ALA A 239 12.51 -1.37 9.62
N GLN A 240 12.45 -0.07 9.77
CA GLN A 240 12.37 0.62 11.06
C GLN A 240 11.35 1.74 10.94
N ALA A 241 10.39 1.78 11.86
CA ALA A 241 9.39 2.83 11.99
C ALA A 241 9.66 3.65 13.25
N ASP A 242 9.80 4.96 13.08
CA ASP A 242 9.85 5.97 14.12
C ASP A 242 8.51 6.70 14.14
N TYR A 243 7.80 6.63 15.26
CA TYR A 243 6.46 7.17 15.38
C TYR A 243 6.40 8.67 15.71
N ASP A 244 7.56 9.33 15.93
CA ASP A 244 7.66 10.76 16.28
C ASP A 244 6.68 11.17 17.41
N THR A 245 6.39 10.24 18.30
CA THR A 245 5.41 10.41 19.38
C THR A 245 6.06 10.09 20.71
N ALA A 246 6.04 11.07 21.62
CA ALA A 246 6.65 10.92 22.92
C ALA A 246 6.09 9.71 23.69
N GLY A 247 6.97 8.87 24.16
CA GLY A 247 6.61 7.67 24.96
C GLY A 247 6.31 6.43 24.11
N LEU A 248 6.40 6.49 22.79
CA LEU A 248 6.36 5.30 21.93
C LEU A 248 7.80 4.91 21.56
N ASP A 249 8.02 3.61 21.47
CA ASP A 249 9.27 3.03 21.00
C ASP A 249 9.25 2.84 19.48
N ASP A 250 10.43 2.84 18.85
CA ASP A 250 10.56 2.51 17.43
C ASP A 250 10.22 1.03 17.18
N ALA A 251 9.51 0.76 16.11
CA ALA A 251 9.33 -0.61 15.66
C ALA A 251 10.41 -1.02 14.64
N LYS A 252 10.82 -2.28 14.69
CA LYS A 252 11.83 -2.86 13.79
C LYS A 252 11.35 -4.20 13.26
N ASN A 253 11.71 -4.48 12.00
CA ASN A 253 11.36 -5.73 11.37
C ASN A 253 12.51 -6.25 10.51
N TRP A 254 12.84 -7.54 10.69
CA TRP A 254 13.80 -8.28 9.88
C TRP A 254 13.09 -9.43 9.18
N THR A 255 13.27 -9.54 7.88
CA THR A 255 12.74 -10.65 7.10
C THR A 255 13.86 -11.28 6.28
N VAL A 256 14.01 -12.59 6.38
CA VAL A 256 14.94 -13.39 5.57
C VAL A 256 14.16 -14.48 4.88
N GLY A 257 14.41 -14.69 3.60
CA GLY A 257 13.73 -15.73 2.87
C GLY A 257 14.56 -16.37 1.78
N VAL A 258 14.16 -17.61 1.44
CA VAL A 258 14.69 -18.37 0.33
C VAL A 258 13.57 -18.93 -0.51
N THR A 259 13.69 -18.80 -1.81
CA THR A 259 12.76 -19.36 -2.80
C THR A 259 13.49 -20.41 -3.63
N TYR A 260 12.86 -21.56 -3.79
CA TYR A 260 13.31 -22.64 -4.67
C TYR A 260 12.29 -22.89 -5.77
N GLN A 261 12.68 -22.63 -7.01
CA GLN A 261 11.88 -22.92 -8.21
C GLN A 261 12.08 -24.38 -8.59
N TYR A 262 11.11 -25.23 -8.21
CA TYR A 262 11.19 -26.67 -8.50
C TYR A 262 10.93 -26.97 -9.98
N THR A 263 9.85 -26.39 -10.53
CA THR A 263 9.54 -26.40 -11.98
C THR A 263 9.11 -24.98 -12.37
N PRO A 264 8.98 -24.68 -13.68
CA PRO A 264 8.41 -23.37 -14.08
C PRO A 264 7.04 -23.05 -13.48
N ALA A 265 6.28 -24.07 -13.08
CA ALA A 265 4.94 -23.94 -12.52
C ALA A 265 4.90 -24.07 -10.98
N VAL A 266 5.97 -24.56 -10.34
CA VAL A 266 5.95 -24.86 -8.89
C VAL A 266 7.16 -24.24 -8.20
N ALA A 267 6.90 -23.43 -7.18
CA ALA A 267 7.91 -22.83 -6.31
C ALA A 267 7.62 -23.12 -4.83
N PHE A 268 8.69 -23.31 -4.07
CA PHE A 268 8.66 -23.40 -2.61
C PHE A 268 9.40 -22.20 -2.03
N GLN A 269 8.89 -21.68 -0.92
CA GLN A 269 9.49 -20.56 -0.25
C GLN A 269 9.43 -20.73 1.25
N LEU A 270 10.54 -20.44 1.92
CA LEU A 270 10.68 -20.41 3.36
C LEU A 270 11.07 -19.00 3.76
N VAL A 271 10.33 -18.42 4.70
CA VAL A 271 10.57 -17.07 5.23
C VAL A 271 10.62 -17.13 6.74
N TYR A 272 11.59 -16.44 7.31
CA TYR A 272 11.63 -16.08 8.71
C TYR A 272 11.44 -14.58 8.83
N ASP A 273 10.53 -14.18 9.69
CA ASP A 273 10.19 -12.80 9.97
C ASP A 273 10.29 -12.55 11.48
N ASN A 274 10.98 -11.49 11.88
CA ASN A 274 11.12 -11.07 13.26
C ASN A 274 10.72 -9.62 13.39
N ILE A 275 9.84 -9.34 14.32
CA ILE A 275 9.25 -8.03 14.56
C ILE A 275 9.51 -7.67 16.01
N ASP A 276 9.97 -6.46 16.21
CA ASP A 276 10.10 -5.80 17.50
C ASP A 276 9.29 -4.50 17.42
N PHE A 277 8.17 -4.45 18.13
CA PHE A 277 7.32 -3.24 18.21
C PHE A 277 7.72 -2.32 19.36
N GLY A 278 8.73 -2.68 20.16
CA GLY A 278 9.05 -2.00 21.40
C GLY A 278 8.03 -2.26 22.52
N ASP A 279 8.39 -1.93 23.74
CA ASP A 279 7.51 -2.14 24.92
C ASP A 279 6.30 -1.19 24.91
N ASN A 280 6.51 0.03 24.42
CA ASN A 280 5.45 1.06 24.28
C ASN A 280 5.12 1.25 22.80
N ASN A 281 4.24 0.42 22.27
CA ASN A 281 3.88 0.45 20.85
C ASN A 281 2.46 1.02 20.63
N PRO A 282 2.17 1.58 19.44
CA PRO A 282 0.86 2.18 19.16
C PRO A 282 -0.29 1.17 19.11
N LEU A 283 0.00 -0.13 19.00
CA LEU A 283 -0.99 -1.20 18.99
C LEU A 283 -1.36 -1.69 20.40
N GLY A 284 -0.62 -1.26 21.42
CA GLY A 284 -0.88 -1.66 22.81
C GLY A 284 -0.59 -3.14 23.10
N PHE A 285 0.29 -3.79 22.32
CA PHE A 285 0.71 -5.16 22.59
C PHE A 285 1.55 -5.22 23.87
N SER A 286 1.32 -6.26 24.67
CA SER A 286 1.96 -6.43 25.98
C SER A 286 3.41 -6.95 25.91
N SER A 287 3.85 -7.42 24.74
CA SER A 287 5.25 -7.77 24.45
C SER A 287 5.60 -7.25 23.08
N GLY A 288 6.76 -6.58 22.98
CA GLY A 288 7.19 -5.97 21.73
C GLY A 288 7.63 -6.96 20.66
N ASP A 289 8.11 -8.15 21.05
CA ASP A 289 8.79 -9.08 20.13
C ASP A 289 7.86 -10.19 19.64
N ASP A 290 7.87 -10.43 18.33
CA ASP A 290 7.23 -11.59 17.72
C ASP A 290 8.06 -12.13 16.56
N HIS A 291 7.86 -13.39 16.22
CA HIS A 291 8.53 -14.03 15.09
C HIS A 291 7.60 -15.00 14.37
N LEU A 292 7.76 -15.07 13.05
CA LEU A 292 6.97 -15.91 12.19
C LEU A 292 7.89 -16.74 11.28
N ILE A 293 7.63 -18.03 11.19
CA ILE A 293 8.19 -18.90 10.15
C ILE A 293 7.07 -19.26 9.19
N LYS A 294 7.23 -18.91 7.92
CA LYS A 294 6.25 -19.19 6.88
C LYS A 294 6.83 -20.10 5.82
N PHE A 295 6.10 -21.15 5.49
CA PHE A 295 6.35 -21.97 4.30
C PHE A 295 5.22 -21.76 3.31
N ARG A 296 5.57 -21.46 2.04
CA ARG A 296 4.61 -21.25 0.96
C ARG A 296 4.94 -22.19 -0.18
N THR A 297 3.90 -22.79 -0.76
CA THR A 297 3.95 -23.45 -2.06
C THR A 297 3.13 -22.65 -3.06
N SER A 298 3.73 -22.23 -4.15
CA SER A 298 3.05 -21.53 -5.24
C SER A 298 2.95 -22.45 -6.45
N VAL A 299 1.76 -22.55 -7.04
CA VAL A 299 1.50 -23.36 -8.24
C VAL A 299 0.82 -22.47 -9.27
N SER A 300 1.42 -22.35 -10.45
CA SER A 300 0.88 -21.63 -11.61
C SER A 300 0.28 -22.62 -12.60
N PHE A 301 -0.88 -22.30 -13.17
CA PHE A 301 -1.60 -23.13 -14.13
C PHE A 301 -1.67 -22.46 -15.49
#